data_46601f15dc44df7c7b8e374c177fe15e
#
_entry.id   46601f15dc44df7c7b8e374c177fe15e
#
_cell.length_a   1.000
_cell.length_b   1.000
_cell.length_c   1.000
_cell.angle_alpha   90.00
_cell.angle_beta   90.00
_cell.angle_gamma   90.00
#
_symmetry.space_group_name_H-M   'P 1'
#
loop_
_entity.id
_entity.type
_entity.pdbx_description
1 polymer ?
#
loop_
_entity_poly.entity_id
_entity_poly.type
_entity_poly.pdbx_seq_one_letter_code
_entity_poly.pdbx_strand_id
1 'polypeptide(L)'
;MGVCSIGIEGIVSYSVYVVLLSVCKEGKTRHKPLKRKPINPKDTGKKPKPIITEDRDVPPVQEINIKENDRQEAVTLCKEYIRRGVAQYFPMDLTPQLLHLVEEYASGIIRCTPIKIGINDTKGLRPIDFYHLIWNLWTRLDALDRRASCRFIKNAFPMILENTNEETIYRKMNDTYVRCTIENIPKDEPLVP
;
A
#
# COMPACT_ATOMS: atom_id res chain seq x y z
N MET A 1 11.50 -13.52 51.15
CA MET A 1 10.49 -14.23 50.37
C MET A 1 9.73 -13.18 49.58
N GLY A 2 10.08 -13.00 48.31
CA GLY A 2 9.44 -12.07 47.41
C GLY A 2 8.69 -12.83 46.31
N VAL A 3 7.39 -12.61 46.26
CA VAL A 3 6.48 -13.30 45.28
C VAL A 3 6.42 -12.41 44.04
N CYS A 4 6.98 -12.90 42.92
CA CYS A 4 6.83 -12.26 41.60
C CYS A 4 5.41 -12.52 41.08
N SER A 5 4.63 -11.45 40.94
CA SER A 5 3.35 -11.45 40.24
C SER A 5 3.61 -11.32 38.75
N ILE A 6 3.33 -12.38 37.97
CA ILE A 6 3.39 -12.36 36.51
C ILE A 6 2.02 -11.90 36.01
N GLY A 7 1.98 -10.71 35.43
CA GLY A 7 0.79 -10.12 34.82
C GLY A 7 0.37 -10.88 33.56
N ILE A 8 -0.87 -11.36 33.55
CA ILE A 8 -1.53 -11.97 32.40
C ILE A 8 -2.23 -10.86 31.59
N GLU A 9 -1.46 -10.14 30.78
CA GLU A 9 -2.02 -9.20 29.79
C GLU A 9 -1.34 -9.45 28.44
N GLY A 10 -1.91 -10.28 27.62
CA GLY A 10 -1.34 -10.53 26.29
C GLY A 10 -2.12 -11.46 25.36
N ILE A 11 -3.23 -12.06 25.80
CA ILE A 11 -3.87 -13.14 25.03
C ILE A 11 -5.15 -12.73 24.26
N VAL A 12 -5.67 -11.52 24.45
CA VAL A 12 -6.98 -11.14 23.89
C VAL A 12 -6.91 -10.58 22.44
N SER A 13 -5.73 -10.17 21.98
CA SER A 13 -5.60 -9.49 20.65
C SER A 13 -5.56 -10.44 19.45
N TYR A 14 -5.20 -11.71 19.62
CA TYR A 14 -5.00 -12.64 18.49
C TYR A 14 -6.30 -13.21 17.90
N SER A 15 -7.37 -13.28 18.69
CA SER A 15 -8.62 -13.97 18.28
C SER A 15 -9.48 -13.13 17.31
N VAL A 16 -9.37 -11.81 17.36
CA VAL A 16 -10.17 -10.91 16.51
C VAL A 16 -9.62 -10.85 15.07
N TYR A 17 -8.31 -11.05 14.90
CA TYR A 17 -7.65 -10.96 13.61
C TYR A 17 -8.00 -12.11 12.64
N VAL A 18 -8.23 -13.30 13.16
CA VAL A 18 -8.54 -14.49 12.34
C VAL A 18 -9.96 -14.45 11.78
N VAL A 19 -10.89 -13.77 12.44
CA VAL A 19 -12.30 -13.70 12.01
C VAL A 19 -12.51 -12.72 10.86
N LEU A 20 -11.73 -11.62 10.79
CA LEU A 20 -11.85 -10.61 9.72
C LEU A 20 -11.33 -11.10 8.36
N LEU A 21 -10.38 -12.03 8.32
CA LEU A 21 -9.83 -12.58 7.08
C LEU A 21 -10.75 -13.59 6.38
N SER A 22 -11.77 -14.13 7.07
CA SER A 22 -12.71 -15.12 6.51
C SER A 22 -13.84 -14.52 5.67
N VAL A 23 -14.12 -13.21 5.77
CA VAL A 23 -15.29 -12.59 5.13
C VAL A 23 -14.99 -12.09 3.70
N CYS A 24 -13.74 -11.96 3.31
CA CYS A 24 -13.36 -11.42 1.99
C CYS A 24 -13.20 -12.46 0.86
N LYS A 25 -13.65 -13.71 1.02
CA LYS A 25 -13.40 -14.77 0.03
C LYS A 25 -14.44 -14.98 -1.06
N GLU A 26 -15.49 -14.16 -1.17
CA GLU A 26 -16.50 -14.34 -2.21
C GLU A 26 -16.62 -13.12 -3.13
N GLY A 27 -16.03 -13.17 -4.30
CA GLY A 27 -16.18 -12.12 -5.32
C GLY A 27 -15.30 -12.24 -6.56
N LYS A 28 -15.09 -13.45 -7.11
CA LYS A 28 -14.50 -13.57 -8.46
C LYS A 28 -15.56 -13.43 -9.56
N THR A 29 -15.90 -12.23 -9.95
CA THR A 29 -16.61 -11.98 -11.19
C THR A 29 -15.62 -11.97 -12.37
N ARG A 30 -15.73 -12.99 -13.22
CA ARG A 30 -15.02 -13.07 -14.51
C ARG A 30 -15.61 -12.02 -15.46
N HIS A 31 -14.88 -10.96 -15.72
CA HIS A 31 -15.21 -10.06 -16.83
C HIS A 31 -14.86 -10.73 -18.17
N LYS A 32 -15.90 -11.10 -18.96
CA LYS A 32 -15.74 -11.46 -20.37
C LYS A 32 -15.46 -10.19 -21.17
N PRO A 33 -14.52 -10.21 -22.14
CA PRO A 33 -14.27 -9.05 -23.00
C PRO A 33 -15.47 -8.82 -23.92
N LEU A 34 -16.04 -7.61 -23.86
CA LEU A 34 -17.09 -7.16 -24.76
C LEU A 34 -16.51 -6.92 -26.16
N LYS A 35 -16.97 -7.71 -27.14
CA LYS A 35 -16.73 -7.48 -28.57
C LYS A 35 -17.40 -6.16 -28.98
N ARG A 36 -16.63 -5.18 -29.40
CA ARG A 36 -17.15 -3.94 -29.98
C ARG A 36 -17.78 -4.22 -31.33
N LYS A 37 -19.08 -3.91 -31.47
CA LYS A 37 -19.79 -3.90 -32.77
C LYS A 37 -19.43 -2.60 -33.52
N PRO A 38 -19.30 -2.66 -34.90
CA PRO A 38 -19.03 -1.46 -35.67
C PRO A 38 -20.21 -0.49 -35.62
N ILE A 39 -19.90 0.78 -35.46
CA ILE A 39 -20.87 1.90 -35.39
C ILE A 39 -21.31 2.21 -36.83
N ASN A 40 -22.60 2.12 -37.10
CA ASN A 40 -23.22 2.46 -38.39
C ASN A 40 -23.54 3.97 -38.37
N PRO A 41 -23.04 4.80 -39.31
CA PRO A 41 -23.25 6.23 -39.33
C PRO A 41 -24.52 6.61 -40.07
N LYS A 42 -25.71 6.41 -39.46
CA LYS A 42 -26.98 7.01 -39.91
C LYS A 42 -27.98 6.96 -38.74
N ASP A 43 -27.97 8.00 -37.95
CA ASP A 43 -29.17 8.48 -37.22
C ASP A 43 -28.92 9.89 -36.70
N THR A 44 -29.08 10.86 -37.59
CA THR A 44 -29.28 12.27 -37.23
C THR A 44 -30.76 12.48 -36.93
N GLY A 45 -31.06 12.87 -35.69
CA GLY A 45 -32.38 13.40 -35.40
C GLY A 45 -33.06 12.85 -34.15
N LYS A 46 -32.63 13.25 -32.97
CA LYS A 46 -33.50 13.29 -31.79
C LYS A 46 -33.20 14.54 -30.93
N LYS A 47 -34.24 15.31 -30.70
CA LYS A 47 -34.28 16.51 -29.84
C LYS A 47 -33.71 16.22 -28.44
N PRO A 48 -33.05 17.20 -27.80
CA PRO A 48 -32.58 17.04 -26.41
C PRO A 48 -33.75 16.87 -25.47
N LYS A 49 -33.75 15.76 -24.71
CA LYS A 49 -34.62 15.60 -23.54
C LYS A 49 -34.12 16.47 -22.40
N PRO A 50 -34.98 16.99 -21.53
CA PRO A 50 -34.62 17.79 -20.38
C PRO A 50 -33.67 16.97 -19.46
N ILE A 51 -32.61 17.62 -19.02
CA ILE A 51 -31.68 17.10 -18.03
C ILE A 51 -32.44 17.02 -16.71
N ILE A 52 -32.83 15.79 -16.34
CA ILE A 52 -33.22 15.49 -14.97
C ILE A 52 -31.92 15.49 -14.20
N THR A 53 -31.75 16.44 -13.31
CA THR A 53 -30.71 16.43 -12.29
C THR A 53 -30.90 15.16 -11.44
N GLU A 54 -30.21 14.09 -11.76
CA GLU A 54 -30.08 12.95 -10.87
C GLU A 54 -29.40 13.45 -9.59
N ASP A 55 -30.14 13.37 -8.47
CA ASP A 55 -29.56 13.45 -7.13
C ASP A 55 -28.37 12.51 -7.09
N ARG A 56 -27.18 13.07 -6.93
CA ARG A 56 -25.99 12.28 -6.66
C ARG A 56 -26.23 11.65 -5.30
N ASP A 57 -26.45 10.35 -5.29
CA ASP A 57 -26.47 9.55 -4.08
C ASP A 57 -25.17 9.79 -3.31
N VAL A 58 -25.21 10.73 -2.36
CA VAL A 58 -24.13 10.93 -1.41
C VAL A 58 -24.14 9.69 -0.52
N PRO A 59 -23.08 8.89 -0.49
CA PRO A 59 -23.04 7.70 0.34
C PRO A 59 -23.31 8.09 1.79
N PRO A 60 -24.06 7.28 2.56
CA PRO A 60 -24.41 7.59 3.93
C PRO A 60 -23.14 7.79 4.78
N VAL A 61 -23.17 8.79 5.65
CA VAL A 61 -22.03 9.21 6.51
C VAL A 61 -21.38 8.03 7.27
N GLN A 62 -22.14 6.98 7.54
CA GLN A 62 -21.64 5.76 8.20
C GLN A 62 -20.67 4.95 7.32
N GLU A 63 -20.90 4.84 6.00
CA GLU A 63 -19.96 4.13 5.09
C GLU A 63 -18.65 4.89 4.91
N ILE A 64 -18.68 6.21 4.95
CA ILE A 64 -17.48 7.05 4.87
C ILE A 64 -16.62 6.84 6.12
N ASN A 65 -17.22 6.78 7.30
CA ASN A 65 -16.49 6.58 8.56
C ASN A 65 -15.86 5.19 8.65
N ILE A 66 -16.53 4.14 8.17
CA ILE A 66 -15.98 2.77 8.17
C ILE A 66 -14.74 2.70 7.28
N LYS A 67 -14.81 3.20 6.06
CA LYS A 67 -13.67 3.19 5.12
C LYS A 67 -12.47 4.00 5.63
N GLU A 68 -12.71 5.11 6.30
CA GLU A 68 -11.62 5.92 6.88
C GLU A 68 -10.97 5.22 8.07
N ASN A 69 -11.74 4.52 8.92
CA ASN A 69 -11.20 3.72 10.01
C ASN A 69 -10.34 2.56 9.50
N ASP A 70 -10.82 1.83 8.48
CA ASP A 70 -10.06 0.72 7.85
C ASP A 70 -8.74 1.23 7.27
N ARG A 71 -8.76 2.41 6.64
CA ARG A 71 -7.56 3.05 6.10
C ARG A 71 -6.59 3.45 7.19
N GLN A 72 -7.07 4.05 8.27
CA GLN A 72 -6.23 4.46 9.40
C GLN A 72 -5.60 3.25 10.10
N GLU A 73 -6.32 2.14 10.19
CA GLU A 73 -5.78 0.88 10.70
C GLU A 73 -4.66 0.35 9.79
N ALA A 74 -4.88 0.33 8.47
CA ALA A 74 -3.86 -0.08 7.50
C ALA A 74 -2.59 0.79 7.57
N VAL A 75 -2.73 2.11 7.75
CA VAL A 75 -1.60 3.03 7.95
C VAL A 75 -0.84 2.68 9.23
N THR A 76 -1.54 2.39 10.31
CA THR A 76 -0.95 2.03 11.60
C THR A 76 -0.15 0.72 11.48
N LEU A 77 -0.70 -0.29 10.82
CA LEU A 77 -0.02 -1.55 10.55
C LEU A 77 1.23 -1.36 9.69
N CYS A 78 1.16 -0.55 8.63
CA CYS A 78 2.32 -0.24 7.80
C CYS A 78 3.41 0.50 8.58
N LYS A 79 3.05 1.44 9.46
CA LYS A 79 4.02 2.12 10.33
C LYS A 79 4.68 1.16 11.31
N GLU A 80 3.94 0.23 11.88
CA GLU A 80 4.49 -0.76 12.79
C GLU A 80 5.44 -1.72 12.06
N TYR A 81 5.09 -2.17 10.86
CA TYR A 81 5.97 -2.93 9.99
C TYR A 81 7.28 -2.18 9.69
N ILE A 82 7.19 -0.88 9.35
CA ILE A 82 8.39 -0.06 9.13
C ILE A 82 9.22 0.02 10.41
N ARG A 83 8.60 0.31 11.55
CA ARG A 83 9.30 0.49 12.83
C ARG A 83 10.05 -0.76 13.26
N ARG A 84 9.43 -1.92 13.19
CA ARG A 84 10.00 -3.19 13.67
C ARG A 84 10.86 -3.91 12.65
N GLY A 85 10.41 -3.95 11.39
CA GLY A 85 11.04 -4.75 10.35
C GLY A 85 12.06 -3.99 9.51
N VAL A 86 11.78 -2.74 9.16
CA VAL A 86 12.56 -2.00 8.16
C VAL A 86 13.56 -1.01 8.79
N ALA A 87 13.14 -0.27 9.81
CA ALA A 87 13.94 0.82 10.40
C ALA A 87 15.31 0.36 10.94
N GLN A 88 15.45 -0.89 11.35
CA GLN A 88 16.71 -1.46 11.84
C GLN A 88 17.85 -1.42 10.80
N TYR A 89 17.52 -1.36 9.51
CA TYR A 89 18.49 -1.30 8.41
C TYR A 89 18.91 0.12 8.04
N PHE A 90 18.33 1.12 8.69
CA PHE A 90 18.63 2.54 8.49
C PHE A 90 19.31 3.14 9.73
N PRO A 91 19.97 4.29 9.59
CA PRO A 91 20.33 5.13 10.73
C PRO A 91 19.10 5.47 11.57
N MET A 92 19.27 5.45 12.90
CA MET A 92 18.14 5.56 13.84
C MET A 92 17.39 6.92 13.73
N ASP A 93 18.10 7.97 13.39
CA ASP A 93 17.57 9.33 13.17
C ASP A 93 16.65 9.44 11.95
N LEU A 94 16.66 8.46 11.04
CA LEU A 94 15.77 8.41 9.89
C LEU A 94 14.42 7.73 10.17
N THR A 95 14.25 7.08 11.32
CA THR A 95 13.00 6.39 11.65
C THR A 95 11.77 7.31 11.55
N PRO A 96 11.78 8.56 12.07
CA PRO A 96 10.64 9.47 11.89
C PRO A 96 10.33 9.78 10.43
N GLN A 97 11.36 9.92 9.58
CA GLN A 97 11.19 10.19 8.15
C GLN A 97 10.59 8.97 7.43
N LEU A 98 10.99 7.76 7.79
CA LEU A 98 10.41 6.52 7.27
C LEU A 98 8.93 6.36 7.64
N LEU A 99 8.55 6.73 8.86
CA LEU A 99 7.15 6.71 9.29
C LEU A 99 6.31 7.78 8.59
N HIS A 100 6.88 8.97 8.39
CA HIS A 100 6.25 10.04 7.63
C HIS A 100 6.05 9.65 6.16
N LEU A 101 6.99 8.91 5.57
CA LEU A 101 6.87 8.38 4.21
C LEU A 101 5.60 7.51 4.04
N VAL A 102 5.22 6.72 5.05
CA VAL A 102 3.99 5.93 5.02
C VAL A 102 2.76 6.84 4.99
N GLU A 103 2.77 7.96 5.73
CA GLU A 103 1.67 8.94 5.75
C GLU A 103 1.52 9.64 4.40
N GLU A 104 2.64 10.09 3.82
CA GLU A 104 2.64 10.72 2.49
C GLU A 104 2.12 9.75 1.42
N TYR A 105 2.54 8.47 1.48
CA TYR A 105 2.05 7.45 0.57
C TYR A 105 0.54 7.21 0.74
N ALA A 106 0.08 7.03 1.98
CA ALA A 106 -1.32 6.82 2.29
C ALA A 106 -2.19 8.04 1.87
N SER A 107 -1.63 9.23 1.86
CA SER A 107 -2.29 10.46 1.38
C SER A 107 -2.32 10.59 -0.14
N GLY A 108 -1.76 9.62 -0.89
CA GLY A 108 -1.70 9.65 -2.35
C GLY A 108 -0.71 10.67 -2.92
N ILE A 109 0.26 11.13 -2.12
CA ILE A 109 1.27 12.11 -2.52
C ILE A 109 2.36 11.39 -3.32
N ILE A 110 2.52 11.71 -4.61
CA ILE A 110 3.57 11.11 -5.45
C ILE A 110 4.93 11.79 -5.24
N ARG A 111 4.94 13.11 -5.03
CA ARG A 111 6.14 13.90 -4.75
C ARG A 111 6.34 14.02 -3.25
N CYS A 112 6.83 12.95 -2.64
CA CYS A 112 7.11 12.88 -1.22
C CYS A 112 8.39 13.63 -0.84
N THR A 113 8.60 13.81 0.47
CA THR A 113 9.83 14.33 1.04
C THR A 113 10.98 13.34 0.82
N PRO A 114 12.04 13.68 0.07
CA PRO A 114 13.11 12.73 -0.23
C PRO A 114 13.97 12.45 1.01
N ILE A 115 14.25 11.17 1.24
CA ILE A 115 15.20 10.71 2.26
C ILE A 115 16.58 10.67 1.61
N LYS A 116 17.45 11.59 2.03
CA LYS A 116 18.81 11.75 1.48
C LYS A 116 19.76 10.77 2.13
N ILE A 117 19.75 9.53 1.67
CA ILE A 117 20.61 8.44 2.14
C ILE A 117 21.19 7.66 0.97
N GLY A 118 22.46 7.30 1.06
CA GLY A 118 23.12 6.40 0.10
C GLY A 118 22.93 4.93 0.48
N ILE A 119 23.12 4.04 -0.48
CA ILE A 119 22.99 2.59 -0.24
C ILE A 119 24.01 2.10 0.81
N ASN A 120 25.20 2.69 0.84
CA ASN A 120 26.27 2.34 1.78
C ASN A 120 25.97 2.74 3.23
N ASP A 121 25.05 3.66 3.44
CA ASP A 121 24.62 4.11 4.76
C ASP A 121 23.54 3.19 5.34
N THR A 122 23.03 2.25 4.54
CA THR A 122 22.09 1.22 4.99
C THR A 122 22.82 -0.04 5.42
N LYS A 123 22.22 -0.78 6.35
CA LYS A 123 22.80 -2.03 6.87
C LYS A 123 22.51 -3.21 5.92
N GLY A 124 23.17 -3.23 4.76
CA GLY A 124 23.10 -4.34 3.81
C GLY A 124 21.89 -4.36 2.89
N LEU A 125 21.11 -3.28 2.80
CA LEU A 125 20.03 -3.18 1.83
C LEU A 125 20.57 -3.05 0.41
N ARG A 126 19.79 -3.54 -0.54
CA ARG A 126 20.02 -3.44 -1.99
C ARG A 126 18.86 -2.70 -2.64
N PRO A 127 19.01 -2.17 -3.85
CA PRO A 127 17.91 -1.48 -4.56
C PRO A 127 16.63 -2.32 -4.63
N ILE A 128 16.70 -3.65 -4.73
CA ILE A 128 15.53 -4.52 -4.80
C ILE A 128 14.74 -4.56 -3.49
N ASP A 129 15.37 -4.35 -2.34
CA ASP A 129 14.70 -4.28 -1.05
C ASP A 129 13.71 -3.10 -1.00
N PHE A 130 14.04 -2.00 -1.71
CA PHE A 130 13.15 -0.84 -1.87
C PHE A 130 11.96 -1.13 -2.80
N TYR A 131 12.14 -2.04 -3.78
CA TYR A 131 11.02 -2.47 -4.64
C TYR A 131 10.05 -3.31 -3.84
N HIS A 132 10.54 -4.18 -2.96
CA HIS A 132 9.70 -4.98 -2.06
C HIS A 132 9.04 -4.11 -0.99
N LEU A 133 9.74 -3.11 -0.47
CA LEU A 133 9.16 -2.15 0.46
C LEU A 133 7.93 -1.46 -0.14
N ILE A 134 8.05 -0.92 -1.37
CA ILE A 134 6.89 -0.26 -2.00
C ILE A 134 5.79 -1.26 -2.38
N TRP A 135 6.12 -2.50 -2.73
CA TRP A 135 5.13 -3.55 -2.95
C TRP A 135 4.31 -3.81 -1.68
N ASN A 136 4.98 -3.96 -0.54
CA ASN A 136 4.33 -4.21 0.75
C ASN A 136 3.41 -3.06 1.15
N LEU A 137 3.81 -1.80 0.92
CA LEU A 137 2.95 -0.64 1.16
C LEU A 137 1.78 -0.58 0.16
N TRP A 138 2.04 -0.80 -1.13
CA TRP A 138 1.03 -0.74 -2.17
C TRP A 138 -0.08 -1.77 -1.96
N THR A 139 0.26 -3.00 -1.61
CA THR A 139 -0.71 -4.08 -1.41
C THR A 139 -1.61 -3.88 -0.19
N ARG A 140 -1.22 -3.02 0.76
CA ARG A 140 -1.97 -2.76 2.00
C ARG A 140 -2.74 -1.44 1.98
N LEU A 141 -2.17 -0.41 1.41
CA LEU A 141 -2.73 0.94 1.46
C LEU A 141 -3.56 1.27 0.22
N ASP A 142 -3.24 0.69 -0.94
CA ASP A 142 -3.91 0.90 -2.25
C ASP A 142 -4.17 2.40 -2.56
N ALA A 143 -3.29 3.28 -2.05
CA ALA A 143 -3.46 4.73 -2.13
C ALA A 143 -3.07 5.30 -3.50
N LEU A 144 -2.19 4.60 -4.22
CA LEU A 144 -1.67 4.97 -5.53
C LEU A 144 -1.76 3.78 -6.48
N ASP A 145 -1.89 4.02 -7.78
CA ASP A 145 -1.72 2.96 -8.76
C ASP A 145 -0.28 2.43 -8.75
N ARG A 146 -0.08 1.23 -9.31
CA ARG A 146 1.21 0.55 -9.29
C ARG A 146 2.35 1.36 -9.94
N ARG A 147 2.08 2.14 -11.00
CA ARG A 147 3.09 2.98 -11.64
C ARG A 147 3.40 4.23 -10.82
N ALA A 148 2.38 4.84 -10.22
CA ALA A 148 2.57 5.96 -9.30
C ALA A 148 3.37 5.54 -8.06
N SER A 149 3.15 4.32 -7.55
CA SER A 149 3.95 3.74 -6.46
C SER A 149 5.42 3.58 -6.83
N CYS A 150 5.72 3.18 -8.09
CA CYS A 150 7.12 3.12 -8.56
C CYS A 150 7.77 4.52 -8.60
N ARG A 151 7.03 5.55 -9.01
CA ARG A 151 7.52 6.93 -8.98
C ARG A 151 7.71 7.43 -7.56
N PHE A 152 6.78 7.11 -6.68
CA PHE A 152 6.85 7.47 -5.27
C PHE A 152 8.14 6.96 -4.63
N ILE A 153 8.43 5.65 -4.71
CA ILE A 153 9.63 5.08 -4.06
C ILE A 153 10.93 5.64 -4.66
N LYS A 154 10.95 5.93 -5.96
CA LYS A 154 12.08 6.58 -6.62
C LYS A 154 12.30 8.01 -6.11
N ASN A 155 11.22 8.76 -5.89
CA ASN A 155 11.28 10.11 -5.32
C ASN A 155 11.69 10.07 -3.83
N ALA A 156 11.25 9.06 -3.10
CA ALA A 156 11.57 8.88 -1.69
C ALA A 156 13.07 8.57 -1.45
N PHE A 157 13.68 7.77 -2.32
CA PHE A 157 15.09 7.36 -2.20
C PHE A 157 15.89 7.67 -3.47
N PRO A 158 16.04 8.96 -3.83
CA PRO A 158 16.62 9.36 -5.11
C PRO A 158 18.09 8.91 -5.27
N MET A 159 18.89 8.94 -4.20
CA MET A 159 20.30 8.54 -4.26
C MET A 159 20.49 7.02 -4.45
N ILE A 160 19.60 6.21 -3.87
CA ILE A 160 19.67 4.74 -3.97
C ILE A 160 19.15 4.27 -5.32
N LEU A 161 18.10 4.91 -5.84
CA LEU A 161 17.39 4.52 -7.05
C LEU A 161 17.71 5.40 -8.25
N GLU A 162 18.79 6.19 -8.19
CA GLU A 162 19.21 7.12 -9.25
C GLU A 162 19.30 6.42 -10.61
N ASN A 163 20.02 5.31 -10.66
CA ASN A 163 20.28 4.53 -11.89
C ASN A 163 19.19 3.49 -12.20
N THR A 164 18.06 3.53 -11.48
CA THR A 164 16.93 2.60 -11.69
C THR A 164 15.81 3.31 -12.43
N ASN A 165 15.33 2.71 -13.53
CA ASN A 165 14.12 3.22 -14.18
C ASN A 165 12.84 2.65 -13.55
N GLU A 166 11.73 3.37 -13.70
CA GLU A 166 10.42 2.99 -13.13
C GLU A 166 9.93 1.63 -13.64
N GLU A 167 10.21 1.29 -14.88
CA GLU A 167 9.82 0.02 -15.49
C GLU A 167 10.55 -1.16 -14.82
N THR A 168 11.80 -0.98 -14.41
CA THR A 168 12.55 -1.98 -13.65
C THR A 168 11.92 -2.23 -12.29
N ILE A 169 11.54 -1.16 -11.58
CA ILE A 169 10.82 -1.27 -10.30
C ILE A 169 9.49 -1.99 -10.52
N TYR A 170 8.71 -1.55 -11.50
CA TYR A 170 7.40 -2.12 -11.83
C TYR A 170 7.43 -3.63 -12.09
N ARG A 171 8.45 -4.11 -12.82
CA ARG A 171 8.59 -5.53 -13.13
C ARG A 171 9.08 -6.37 -11.95
N LYS A 172 9.93 -5.79 -11.10
CA LYS A 172 10.62 -6.53 -10.04
C LYS A 172 10.03 -6.34 -8.65
N MET A 173 9.06 -5.44 -8.45
CA MET A 173 8.54 -5.14 -7.12
C MET A 173 7.80 -6.33 -6.46
N ASN A 174 7.38 -7.33 -7.24
CA ASN A 174 6.76 -8.57 -6.75
C ASN A 174 7.60 -9.82 -7.04
N ASP A 175 8.90 -9.66 -7.29
CA ASP A 175 9.78 -10.77 -7.59
C ASP A 175 10.14 -11.52 -6.29
N THR A 176 9.75 -12.78 -6.20
CA THR A 176 10.00 -13.66 -5.04
C THR A 176 11.21 -14.57 -5.20
N TYR A 177 11.83 -14.57 -6.38
CA TYR A 177 12.95 -15.47 -6.68
C TYR A 177 14.29 -15.00 -6.12
N VAL A 178 14.40 -13.76 -5.69
CA VAL A 178 15.64 -13.18 -5.18
C VAL A 178 15.54 -13.08 -3.66
N ARG A 179 16.48 -13.70 -2.94
CA ARG A 179 16.62 -13.47 -1.49
C ARG A 179 16.91 -12.00 -1.23
N CYS A 180 16.04 -11.35 -0.49
CA CYS A 180 16.13 -9.94 -0.14
C CYS A 180 16.10 -9.79 1.37
N THR A 181 16.62 -8.67 1.86
CA THR A 181 16.59 -8.33 3.28
C THR A 181 15.17 -7.89 3.68
N ILE A 182 14.51 -7.13 2.79
CA ILE A 182 13.09 -6.81 2.91
C ILE A 182 12.35 -7.79 1.99
N GLU A 183 11.62 -8.71 2.59
CA GLU A 183 10.87 -9.72 1.86
C GLU A 183 9.62 -9.13 1.21
N ASN A 184 9.24 -9.71 0.08
CA ASN A 184 7.98 -9.44 -0.57
C ASN A 184 6.89 -10.26 0.12
N ILE A 185 5.98 -9.58 0.80
CA ILE A 185 4.90 -10.22 1.56
C ILE A 185 3.63 -10.28 0.70
N PRO A 186 3.06 -11.48 0.46
CA PRO A 186 1.81 -11.63 -0.26
C PRO A 186 0.68 -10.78 0.33
N LYS A 187 -0.26 -10.33 -0.53
CA LYS A 187 -1.34 -9.42 -0.09
C LYS A 187 -2.24 -10.01 0.99
N ASP A 188 -2.42 -11.31 1.00
CA ASP A 188 -3.25 -12.09 1.92
C ASP A 188 -2.53 -12.51 3.20
N GLU A 189 -1.22 -12.26 3.29
CA GLU A 189 -0.44 -12.50 4.49
C GLU A 189 -0.30 -11.24 5.34
N PRO A 190 -0.28 -11.33 6.69
CA PRO A 190 -0.08 -10.18 7.55
C PRO A 190 1.34 -9.58 7.36
N LEU A 191 1.46 -8.25 7.48
CA LEU A 191 2.76 -7.59 7.60
C LEU A 191 3.36 -7.93 8.97
N VAL A 192 4.09 -9.04 9.03
CA VAL A 192 4.85 -9.41 10.24
C VAL A 192 6.27 -8.88 10.08
N PRO A 193 6.80 -8.15 11.09
CA PRO A 193 8.18 -7.68 11.08
C PRO A 193 9.17 -8.82 11.32
#